data_1a2557ab9ca994cc996cc1778de3e07f
#
_entry.id   1a2557ab9ca994cc996cc1778de3e07f
#
_cell.length_a   1.000
_cell.length_b   1.000
_cell.length_c   1.000
_cell.angle_alpha   90.00
_cell.angle_beta   90.00
_cell.angle_gamma   90.00
#
_symmetry.space_group_name_H-M   'P 1'
#
loop_
_entity.id
_entity.type
_entity.pdbx_description
1 polymer ?
#
loop_
_entity_poly.entity_id
_entity_poly.type
_entity_poly.pdbx_seq_one_letter_code
_entity_poly.pdbx_strand_id
1 'polypeptide(L)'
;GGVVTMLAFLNSAMVAASQRFISFELGTGDLEKLKKVFCTSVSIHITLAILILIVAETIGLWFVNAYLNIPLDRMEAANWVYQCSVLTLILTIISVPYNSCIVAHEHMRAFAYVSIVEVILKLAIVYLLLIGDFDKLILYAILIAVVAFIIRIIYGIYCKQNFEECTYHFLFDRKLFKEMFAFA
;
A
#
# COMPACT_ATOMS: atom_id res chain seq x y z
N GLY A 1 9.78 -0.72 17.83
CA GLY A 1 10.59 0.25 17.17
C GLY A 1 11.27 -0.18 15.89
N GLY A 2 12.48 -0.83 15.95
CA GLY A 2 13.39 -0.96 14.81
C GLY A 2 12.84 -1.66 13.55
N VAL A 3 12.04 -2.70 13.69
CA VAL A 3 11.45 -3.41 12.54
C VAL A 3 10.47 -2.54 11.77
N VAL A 4 9.65 -1.76 12.46
CA VAL A 4 8.68 -0.85 11.82
C VAL A 4 9.39 0.28 11.07
N THR A 5 10.49 0.81 11.62
CA THR A 5 11.30 1.84 10.96
C THR A 5 12.03 1.30 9.73
N MET A 6 12.53 0.05 9.77
CA MET A 6 13.12 -0.61 8.59
C MET A 6 12.08 -0.82 7.47
N LEU A 7 10.88 -1.28 7.81
CA LEU A 7 9.80 -1.45 6.83
C LEU A 7 9.35 -0.12 6.24
N ALA A 8 9.27 0.93 7.05
CA ALA A 8 8.95 2.29 6.57
C ALA A 8 10.04 2.82 5.63
N PHE A 9 11.31 2.58 5.94
CA PHE A 9 12.43 2.96 5.07
C PHE A 9 12.38 2.25 3.72
N LEU A 10 12.19 0.93 3.71
CA LEU A 10 12.04 0.15 2.48
C LEU A 10 10.87 0.66 1.63
N ASN A 11 9.73 0.96 2.26
CA ASN A 11 8.59 1.50 1.54
C ASN A 11 8.91 2.87 0.92
N SER A 12 9.57 3.78 1.65
CA SER A 12 9.94 5.09 1.13
C SER A 12 10.95 5.01 -0.02
N ALA A 13 11.91 4.10 0.06
CA ALA A 13 12.89 3.87 -1.01
C ALA A 13 12.21 3.35 -2.28
N MET A 14 11.27 2.40 -2.15
CA MET A 14 10.50 1.87 -3.28
C MET A 14 9.58 2.92 -3.91
N VAL A 15 8.97 3.80 -3.11
CA VAL A 15 8.20 4.96 -3.60
C VAL A 15 9.09 5.88 -4.42
N ALA A 16 10.24 6.27 -3.89
CA ALA A 16 11.19 7.16 -4.56
C ALA A 16 11.72 6.54 -5.88
N ALA A 17 12.07 5.25 -5.88
CA ALA A 17 12.47 4.54 -7.09
C ALA A 17 11.35 4.56 -8.15
N SER A 18 10.14 4.18 -7.79
CA SER A 18 9.00 4.16 -8.72
C SER A 18 8.71 5.54 -9.29
N GLN A 19 8.69 6.60 -8.46
CA GLN A 19 8.49 7.98 -8.91
C GLN A 19 9.57 8.40 -9.89
N ARG A 20 10.84 8.15 -9.58
CA ARG A 20 11.95 8.53 -10.44
C ARG A 20 11.87 7.88 -11.82
N PHE A 21 11.67 6.56 -11.89
CA PHE A 21 11.61 5.85 -13.16
C PHE A 21 10.40 6.27 -13.99
N ILE A 22 9.22 6.44 -13.38
CA ILE A 22 8.01 6.93 -14.08
C ILE A 22 8.24 8.35 -14.58
N SER A 23 8.76 9.27 -13.75
CA SER A 23 9.01 10.66 -14.16
C SER A 23 10.06 10.75 -15.27
N PHE A 24 11.09 9.89 -15.25
CA PHE A 24 12.11 9.87 -16.29
C PHE A 24 11.51 9.45 -17.65
N GLU A 25 10.77 8.34 -17.68
CA GLU A 25 10.17 7.87 -18.94
C GLU A 25 9.04 8.79 -19.43
N LEU A 26 8.32 9.42 -18.52
CA LEU A 26 7.36 10.46 -18.87
C LEU A 26 8.03 11.63 -19.58
N GLY A 27 9.21 12.05 -19.10
CA GLY A 27 10.01 13.12 -19.72
C GLY A 27 10.58 12.74 -21.11
N THR A 28 10.77 11.46 -21.41
CA THR A 28 11.21 11.00 -22.74
C THR A 28 10.10 11.01 -23.79
N GLY A 29 8.82 10.99 -23.35
CA GLY A 29 7.64 10.92 -24.21
C GLY A 29 7.39 9.55 -24.86
N ASP A 30 8.13 8.50 -24.46
CA ASP A 30 7.97 7.13 -24.97
C ASP A 30 6.91 6.38 -24.15
N LEU A 31 5.66 6.42 -24.62
CA LEU A 31 4.51 5.77 -23.96
C LEU A 31 4.69 4.25 -23.79
N GLU A 32 5.36 3.57 -24.72
CA GLU A 32 5.58 2.13 -24.63
C GLU A 32 6.54 1.78 -23.48
N LYS A 33 7.60 2.57 -23.32
CA LYS A 33 8.51 2.40 -22.18
C LYS A 33 7.87 2.80 -20.87
N LEU A 34 7.11 3.88 -20.86
CA LEU A 34 6.36 4.32 -19.68
C LEU A 34 5.39 3.23 -19.18
N LYS A 35 4.62 2.60 -20.09
CA LYS A 35 3.77 1.43 -19.78
C LYS A 35 4.58 0.28 -19.19
N LYS A 36 5.74 -0.04 -19.76
CA LYS A 36 6.62 -1.09 -19.24
C LYS A 36 7.12 -0.77 -17.84
N VAL A 37 7.54 0.46 -17.57
CA VAL A 37 7.99 0.91 -16.25
C VAL A 37 6.85 0.80 -15.24
N PHE A 38 5.66 1.29 -15.58
CA PHE A 38 4.49 1.20 -14.70
C PHE A 38 4.13 -0.27 -14.39
N CYS A 39 3.99 -1.13 -15.41
CA CYS A 39 3.68 -2.54 -15.23
C CYS A 39 4.75 -3.28 -14.41
N THR A 40 6.02 -2.98 -14.65
CA THR A 40 7.13 -3.57 -13.86
C THR A 40 7.08 -3.09 -12.42
N SER A 41 6.82 -1.80 -12.16
CA SER A 41 6.64 -1.26 -10.80
C SER A 41 5.50 -1.94 -10.08
N VAL A 42 4.33 -2.10 -10.72
CA VAL A 42 3.19 -2.83 -10.14
C VAL A 42 3.56 -4.28 -9.83
N SER A 43 4.25 -4.97 -10.75
CA SER A 43 4.69 -6.36 -10.54
C SER A 43 5.66 -6.50 -9.37
N ILE A 44 6.59 -5.55 -9.20
CA ILE A 44 7.52 -5.49 -8.06
C ILE A 44 6.74 -5.36 -6.76
N HIS A 45 5.79 -4.42 -6.69
CA HIS A 45 5.02 -4.18 -5.47
C HIS A 45 4.07 -5.35 -5.14
N ILE A 46 3.50 -6.02 -6.14
CA ILE A 46 2.72 -7.25 -5.92
C ILE A 46 3.62 -8.37 -5.38
N THR A 47 4.81 -8.56 -5.95
CA THR A 47 5.76 -9.57 -5.47
C THR A 47 6.19 -9.28 -4.03
N LEU A 48 6.47 -8.02 -3.72
CA LEU A 48 6.81 -7.59 -2.36
C LEU A 48 5.64 -7.80 -1.40
N ALA A 49 4.43 -7.48 -1.80
CA ALA A 49 3.21 -7.69 -1.01
C ALA A 49 2.98 -9.18 -0.70
N ILE A 50 3.18 -10.08 -1.68
CA ILE A 50 3.08 -11.53 -1.48
C ILE A 50 4.18 -12.02 -0.53
N LEU A 51 5.42 -11.55 -0.68
CA LEU A 51 6.51 -11.93 0.21
C LEU A 51 6.22 -11.51 1.65
N ILE A 52 5.76 -10.27 1.85
CA ILE A 52 5.37 -9.76 3.16
C ILE A 52 4.19 -10.55 3.73
N LEU A 53 3.20 -10.91 2.90
CA LEU A 53 2.09 -11.75 3.32
C LEU A 53 2.58 -13.11 3.85
N ILE A 54 3.47 -13.78 3.11
CA ILE A 54 4.02 -15.08 3.54
C ILE A 54 4.76 -14.94 4.88
N VAL A 55 5.60 -13.92 5.03
CA VAL A 55 6.33 -13.68 6.28
C VAL A 55 5.37 -13.35 7.42
N ALA A 56 4.34 -12.54 7.17
CA ALA A 56 3.33 -12.19 8.15
C ALA A 56 2.56 -13.44 8.60
N GLU A 57 2.06 -14.25 7.66
CA GLU A 57 1.28 -15.45 8.00
C GLU A 57 2.10 -16.57 8.66
N THR A 58 3.41 -16.59 8.47
CA THR A 58 4.28 -17.61 9.09
C THR A 58 4.88 -17.07 10.40
N ILE A 59 5.86 -16.18 10.29
CA ILE A 59 6.62 -15.67 11.43
C ILE A 59 5.77 -14.72 12.28
N GLY A 60 4.97 -13.88 11.66
CA GLY A 60 4.18 -12.88 12.36
C GLY A 60 3.07 -13.49 13.20
N LEU A 61 2.29 -14.43 12.65
CA LEU A 61 1.27 -15.18 13.41
C LEU A 61 1.88 -15.99 14.55
N TRP A 62 3.01 -16.67 14.31
CA TRP A 62 3.72 -17.37 15.35
C TRP A 62 4.14 -16.42 16.48
N PHE A 63 4.67 -15.25 16.15
CA PHE A 63 5.09 -14.25 17.12
C PHE A 63 3.92 -13.72 17.96
N VAL A 64 2.77 -13.41 17.31
CA VAL A 64 1.55 -12.93 18.01
C VAL A 64 1.03 -13.99 19.00
N ASN A 65 1.01 -15.27 18.60
CA ASN A 65 0.40 -16.32 19.40
C ASN A 65 1.35 -16.96 20.43
N ALA A 66 2.68 -16.90 20.20
CA ALA A 66 3.65 -17.56 21.08
C ALA A 66 4.45 -16.61 21.98
N TYR A 67 4.70 -15.39 21.53
CA TYR A 67 5.59 -14.45 22.22
C TYR A 67 4.88 -13.28 22.92
N LEU A 68 3.71 -12.87 22.41
CA LEU A 68 2.98 -11.76 23.03
C LEU A 68 2.18 -12.25 24.23
N ASN A 69 2.39 -11.62 25.38
CA ASN A 69 1.60 -11.85 26.60
C ASN A 69 0.22 -11.19 26.47
N ILE A 70 -0.65 -11.77 25.66
CA ILE A 70 -2.03 -11.30 25.45
C ILE A 70 -2.94 -12.16 26.35
N PRO A 71 -3.86 -11.57 27.14
CA PRO A 71 -4.86 -12.32 27.88
C PRO A 71 -5.68 -13.23 26.94
N LEU A 72 -5.99 -14.44 27.39
CA LEU A 72 -6.67 -15.46 26.56
C LEU A 72 -8.03 -14.99 26.03
N ASP A 73 -8.75 -14.18 26.82
CA ASP A 73 -10.01 -13.56 26.44
C ASP A 73 -9.88 -12.50 25.32
N ARG A 74 -8.67 -12.00 25.07
CA ARG A 74 -8.36 -10.98 24.05
C ARG A 74 -7.57 -11.51 22.85
N MET A 75 -7.21 -12.79 22.84
CA MET A 75 -6.39 -13.40 21.79
C MET A 75 -7.10 -13.36 20.43
N GLU A 76 -8.41 -13.60 20.41
CA GLU A 76 -9.20 -13.52 19.18
C GLU A 76 -9.20 -12.10 18.58
N ALA A 77 -9.42 -11.10 19.44
CA ALA A 77 -9.36 -9.70 19.04
C ALA A 77 -7.98 -9.31 18.50
N ALA A 78 -6.90 -9.78 19.13
CA ALA A 78 -5.53 -9.53 18.68
C ALA A 78 -5.26 -10.14 17.29
N ASN A 79 -5.73 -11.35 17.02
CA ASN A 79 -5.61 -11.99 15.72
C ASN A 79 -6.40 -11.24 14.63
N TRP A 80 -7.62 -10.78 14.92
CA TRP A 80 -8.39 -9.94 13.97
C TRP A 80 -7.66 -8.64 13.63
N VAL A 81 -7.14 -7.94 14.65
CA VAL A 81 -6.37 -6.70 14.46
C VAL A 81 -5.11 -6.96 13.64
N TYR A 82 -4.44 -8.07 13.91
CA TYR A 82 -3.25 -8.48 13.17
C TYR A 82 -3.57 -8.68 11.69
N GLN A 83 -4.59 -9.48 11.36
CA GLN A 83 -4.99 -9.75 9.97
C GLN A 83 -5.43 -8.49 9.23
N CYS A 84 -6.22 -7.63 9.85
CA CYS A 84 -6.61 -6.34 9.27
C CYS A 84 -5.40 -5.43 9.05
N SER A 85 -4.41 -5.45 9.94
CA SER A 85 -3.17 -4.68 9.78
C SER A 85 -2.31 -5.17 8.61
N VAL A 86 -2.19 -6.49 8.45
CA VAL A 86 -1.49 -7.12 7.32
C VAL A 86 -2.18 -6.75 6.00
N LEU A 87 -3.52 -6.87 5.95
CA LEU A 87 -4.30 -6.48 4.78
C LEU A 87 -4.11 -5.00 4.43
N THR A 88 -4.16 -4.11 5.42
CA THR A 88 -3.94 -2.67 5.24
C THR A 88 -2.54 -2.40 4.66
N LEU A 89 -1.51 -3.07 5.18
CA LEU A 89 -0.14 -2.94 4.70
C LEU A 89 -0.01 -3.37 3.24
N ILE A 90 -0.60 -4.50 2.87
CA ILE A 90 -0.61 -5.02 1.49
C ILE A 90 -1.28 -4.03 0.54
N LEU A 91 -2.46 -3.51 0.91
CA LEU A 91 -3.19 -2.53 0.10
C LEU A 91 -2.38 -1.24 -0.08
N THR A 92 -1.68 -0.79 0.95
CA THR A 92 -0.80 0.38 0.90
C THR A 92 0.36 0.14 -0.07
N ILE A 93 1.04 -1.00 0.00
CA ILE A 93 2.15 -1.35 -0.89
C ILE A 93 1.69 -1.41 -2.36
N ILE A 94 0.55 -2.04 -2.63
CA ILE A 94 0.00 -2.14 -4.00
C ILE A 94 -0.44 -0.76 -4.53
N SER A 95 -0.73 0.21 -3.65
CA SER A 95 -1.11 1.57 -4.05
C SER A 95 0.07 2.44 -4.47
N VAL A 96 1.30 2.09 -4.10
CA VAL A 96 2.51 2.89 -4.37
C VAL A 96 2.71 3.23 -5.85
N PRO A 97 2.64 2.30 -6.83
CA PRO A 97 2.84 2.64 -8.24
C PRO A 97 1.82 3.65 -8.76
N TYR A 98 0.57 3.55 -8.33
CA TYR A 98 -0.50 4.46 -8.73
C TYR A 98 -0.29 5.86 -8.16
N ASN A 99 0.07 5.95 -6.88
CA ASN A 99 0.43 7.21 -6.25
C ASN A 99 1.66 7.84 -6.93
N SER A 100 2.69 7.04 -7.21
CA SER A 100 3.89 7.49 -7.92
C SER A 100 3.57 8.04 -9.31
N CYS A 101 2.60 7.45 -10.02
CA CYS A 101 2.13 7.93 -11.31
C CYS A 101 1.44 9.31 -11.21
N ILE A 102 0.55 9.50 -10.22
CA ILE A 102 -0.12 10.79 -9.97
C ILE A 102 0.89 11.90 -9.68
N VAL A 103 1.91 11.58 -8.86
CA VAL A 103 2.97 12.53 -8.52
C VAL A 103 3.86 12.84 -9.72
N ALA A 104 4.22 11.82 -10.52
CA ALA A 104 5.05 11.99 -11.72
C ALA A 104 4.37 12.88 -12.79
N HIS A 105 3.05 12.80 -12.92
CA HIS A 105 2.25 13.67 -13.78
C HIS A 105 1.94 15.05 -13.17
N GLU A 106 2.52 15.37 -12.00
CA GLU A 106 2.31 16.64 -11.29
C GLU A 106 0.82 16.91 -10.92
N HIS A 107 -0.03 15.85 -10.88
CA HIS A 107 -1.44 15.97 -10.49
C HIS A 107 -1.60 16.12 -8.96
N MET A 108 -0.84 17.06 -8.35
CA MET A 108 -0.80 17.27 -6.91
C MET A 108 -2.17 17.60 -6.29
N ARG A 109 -3.09 18.21 -7.08
CA ARG A 109 -4.46 18.48 -6.62
C ARG A 109 -5.22 17.18 -6.34
N ALA A 110 -5.10 16.18 -7.23
CA ALA A 110 -5.75 14.90 -7.03
C ALA A 110 -5.17 14.17 -5.81
N PHE A 111 -3.84 14.17 -5.67
CA PHE A 111 -3.17 13.63 -4.49
C PHE A 111 -3.68 14.28 -3.19
N ALA A 112 -3.79 15.61 -3.16
CA ALA A 112 -4.28 16.34 -2.00
C ALA A 112 -5.75 15.99 -1.68
N TYR A 113 -6.64 15.91 -2.69
CA TYR A 113 -8.03 15.52 -2.47
C TYR A 113 -8.16 14.09 -1.90
N VAL A 114 -7.42 13.13 -2.43
CA VAL A 114 -7.44 11.75 -1.91
C VAL A 114 -6.92 11.72 -0.47
N SER A 115 -5.87 12.46 -0.15
CA SER A 115 -5.35 12.58 1.22
C SER A 115 -6.36 13.21 2.18
N ILE A 116 -7.09 14.24 1.75
CA ILE A 116 -8.15 14.85 2.56
C ILE A 116 -9.28 13.85 2.81
N VAL A 117 -9.72 13.12 1.78
CA VAL A 117 -10.76 12.08 1.92
C VAL A 117 -10.30 11.00 2.92
N GLU A 118 -9.04 10.57 2.83
CA GLU A 118 -8.47 9.59 3.76
C GLU A 118 -8.51 10.09 5.21
N VAL A 119 -8.12 11.34 5.44
CA VAL A 119 -8.14 11.94 6.80
C VAL A 119 -9.57 12.07 7.31
N ILE A 120 -10.52 12.50 6.48
CA ILE A 120 -11.94 12.59 6.87
C ILE A 120 -12.51 11.23 7.23
N LEU A 121 -12.21 10.18 6.44
CA LEU A 121 -12.65 8.82 6.72
C LEU A 121 -12.05 8.29 8.04
N LYS A 122 -10.76 8.53 8.28
CA LYS A 122 -10.11 8.16 9.55
C LYS A 122 -10.70 8.91 10.74
N LEU A 123 -11.04 10.19 10.58
CA LEU A 123 -11.71 10.96 11.61
C LEU A 123 -13.12 10.43 11.89
N ALA A 124 -13.87 10.08 10.85
CA ALA A 124 -15.19 9.47 10.99
C ALA A 124 -15.14 8.15 11.77
N ILE A 125 -14.09 7.34 11.58
CA ILE A 125 -13.86 6.12 12.35
C ILE A 125 -13.76 6.43 13.85
N VAL A 126 -13.00 7.46 14.23
CA VAL A 126 -12.85 7.85 15.64
C VAL A 126 -14.20 8.22 16.25
N TYR A 127 -15.03 8.97 15.54
CA TYR A 127 -16.38 9.30 16.00
C TYR A 127 -17.29 8.06 16.10
N LEU A 128 -17.20 7.14 15.15
CA LEU A 128 -17.97 5.89 15.17
C LEU A 128 -17.64 5.02 16.38
N LEU A 129 -16.37 4.99 16.79
CA LEU A 129 -15.90 4.27 17.97
C LEU A 129 -16.42 4.85 19.31
N LEU A 130 -16.84 6.12 19.33
CA LEU A 130 -17.41 6.75 20.52
C LEU A 130 -18.86 6.32 20.78
N ILE A 131 -19.61 5.94 19.72
CA ILE A 131 -21.05 5.73 19.77
C ILE A 131 -21.41 4.24 19.94
N GLY A 132 -20.51 3.30 19.65
CA GLY A 132 -20.81 1.87 19.62
C GLY A 132 -20.40 1.10 20.87
N ASP A 133 -21.21 0.08 21.25
CA ASP A 133 -20.93 -0.89 22.32
C ASP A 133 -20.15 -2.12 21.84
N PHE A 134 -19.59 -2.07 20.60
CA PHE A 134 -18.78 -3.14 20.04
C PHE A 134 -17.35 -3.14 20.57
N ASP A 135 -16.63 -4.26 20.38
CA ASP A 135 -15.20 -4.29 20.67
C ASP A 135 -14.47 -3.25 19.78
N LYS A 136 -14.12 -2.14 20.43
CA LYS A 136 -13.54 -0.95 19.75
C LYS A 136 -12.26 -1.28 19.00
N LEU A 137 -11.51 -2.28 19.46
CA LEU A 137 -10.24 -2.66 18.89
C LEU A 137 -10.44 -3.38 17.53
N ILE A 138 -11.36 -4.35 17.49
CA ILE A 138 -11.70 -5.09 16.26
C ILE A 138 -12.35 -4.15 15.27
N LEU A 139 -13.35 -3.37 15.71
CA LEU A 139 -14.04 -2.43 14.84
C LEU A 139 -13.09 -1.42 14.20
N TYR A 140 -12.17 -0.86 15.00
CA TYR A 140 -11.14 0.06 14.50
C TYR A 140 -10.28 -0.58 13.41
N ALA A 141 -9.77 -1.80 13.63
CA ALA A 141 -8.92 -2.48 12.68
C ALA A 141 -9.64 -2.77 11.34
N ILE A 142 -10.90 -3.22 11.42
CA ILE A 142 -11.72 -3.48 10.22
C ILE A 142 -11.96 -2.17 9.45
N LEU A 143 -12.35 -1.11 10.13
CA LEU A 143 -12.65 0.17 9.48
C LEU A 143 -11.41 0.79 8.83
N ILE A 144 -10.23 0.68 9.45
CA ILE A 144 -8.96 1.12 8.82
C ILE A 144 -8.66 0.30 7.56
N ALA A 145 -8.86 -1.02 7.57
CA ALA A 145 -8.68 -1.86 6.39
C ALA A 145 -9.67 -1.49 5.27
N VAL A 146 -10.92 -1.18 5.62
CA VAL A 146 -11.93 -0.69 4.65
C VAL A 146 -11.52 0.65 4.05
N VAL A 147 -11.02 1.59 4.85
CA VAL A 147 -10.51 2.87 4.35
C VAL A 147 -9.34 2.64 3.39
N ALA A 148 -8.38 1.81 3.74
CA ALA A 148 -7.25 1.48 2.85
C ALA A 148 -7.73 0.88 1.52
N PHE A 149 -8.76 0.02 1.55
CA PHE A 149 -9.37 -0.56 0.36
C PHE A 149 -10.05 0.50 -0.51
N ILE A 150 -10.83 1.41 0.10
CA ILE A 150 -11.49 2.53 -0.61
C ILE A 150 -10.43 3.43 -1.28
N ILE A 151 -9.41 3.82 -0.56
CA ILE A 151 -8.32 4.66 -1.09
C ILE A 151 -7.59 3.97 -2.25
N ARG A 152 -7.34 2.66 -2.13
CA ARG A 152 -6.75 1.87 -3.23
C ARG A 152 -7.62 1.88 -4.49
N ILE A 153 -8.95 1.76 -4.34
CA ILE A 153 -9.90 1.83 -5.45
C ILE A 153 -9.88 3.21 -6.08
N ILE A 154 -9.92 4.28 -5.28
CA ILE A 154 -9.88 5.67 -5.77
C ILE A 154 -8.62 5.91 -6.61
N TYR A 155 -7.44 5.54 -6.12
CA TYR A 155 -6.20 5.65 -6.88
C TYR A 155 -6.25 4.86 -8.19
N GLY A 156 -6.76 3.62 -8.16
CA GLY A 156 -6.87 2.78 -9.34
C GLY A 156 -7.80 3.36 -10.41
N ILE A 157 -8.98 3.84 -10.01
CA ILE A 157 -9.96 4.44 -10.92
C ILE A 157 -9.41 5.75 -11.49
N TYR A 158 -8.84 6.61 -10.64
CA TYR A 158 -8.29 7.89 -11.07
C TYR A 158 -7.17 7.71 -12.10
N CYS A 159 -6.21 6.84 -11.82
CA CYS A 159 -5.12 6.56 -12.74
C CYS A 159 -5.61 5.98 -14.06
N LYS A 160 -6.54 5.04 -14.03
CA LYS A 160 -7.10 4.43 -15.25
C LYS A 160 -7.86 5.43 -16.13
N GLN A 161 -8.48 6.44 -15.53
CA GLN A 161 -9.25 7.45 -16.26
C GLN A 161 -8.39 8.57 -16.85
N ASN A 162 -7.27 8.90 -16.21
CA ASN A 162 -6.46 10.06 -16.58
C ASN A 162 -5.13 9.73 -17.25
N PHE A 163 -4.64 8.48 -17.13
CA PHE A 163 -3.32 8.09 -17.62
C PHE A 163 -3.40 6.81 -18.46
N GLU A 164 -2.96 6.88 -19.71
CA GLU A 164 -3.01 5.77 -20.68
C GLU A 164 -2.09 4.61 -20.30
N GLU A 165 -1.00 4.87 -19.59
CA GLU A 165 -0.03 3.89 -19.13
C GLU A 165 -0.55 3.04 -17.98
N CYS A 166 -1.58 3.50 -17.24
CA CYS A 166 -2.14 2.80 -16.08
C CYS A 166 -3.03 1.60 -16.43
N THR A 167 -2.88 1.04 -17.63
CA THR A 167 -3.46 -0.25 -18.02
C THR A 167 -2.46 -1.35 -17.69
N TYR A 168 -2.76 -2.11 -16.60
CA TYR A 168 -1.89 -3.21 -16.18
C TYR A 168 -1.97 -4.37 -17.16
N HIS A 169 -0.82 -4.69 -17.79
CA HIS A 169 -0.56 -5.96 -18.45
C HIS A 169 0.59 -6.63 -17.69
N PHE A 170 0.46 -7.94 -17.45
CA PHE A 170 1.53 -8.67 -16.77
C PHE A 170 2.78 -8.70 -17.68
N LEU A 171 3.63 -7.71 -17.51
CA LEU A 171 4.93 -7.60 -18.17
C LEU A 171 5.99 -7.57 -17.08
N PHE A 172 6.87 -8.56 -17.09
CA PHE A 172 8.00 -8.62 -16.17
C PHE A 172 9.30 -8.44 -16.96
N ASP A 173 9.86 -7.24 -16.94
CA ASP A 173 11.18 -6.97 -17.52
C ASP A 173 12.25 -7.16 -16.44
N ARG A 174 13.03 -8.24 -16.59
CA ARG A 174 14.06 -8.64 -15.62
C ARG A 174 15.20 -7.62 -15.51
N LYS A 175 15.48 -6.87 -16.58
CA LYS A 175 16.53 -5.85 -16.60
C LYS A 175 16.08 -4.62 -15.81
N LEU A 176 14.89 -4.14 -16.14
CA LEU A 176 14.25 -3.00 -15.47
C LEU A 176 14.00 -3.30 -13.97
N PHE A 177 13.59 -4.53 -13.65
CA PHE A 177 13.46 -4.98 -12.26
C PHE A 177 14.77 -4.83 -11.48
N LYS A 178 15.90 -5.30 -12.05
CA LYS A 178 17.21 -5.18 -11.39
C LYS A 178 17.64 -3.72 -11.23
N GLU A 179 17.40 -2.88 -12.23
CA GLU A 179 17.75 -1.46 -12.18
C GLU A 179 16.90 -0.72 -11.10
N MET A 180 15.61 -0.96 -11.04
CA MET A 180 14.73 -0.37 -10.03
C MET A 180 15.07 -0.85 -8.61
N PHE A 181 15.37 -2.14 -8.46
CA PHE A 181 15.72 -2.71 -7.16
C PHE A 181 17.12 -2.30 -6.68
N ALA A 182 18.08 -2.14 -7.59
CA ALA A 182 19.43 -1.66 -7.26
C ALA A 182 19.44 -0.18 -6.86
N PHE A 183 18.41 0.57 -7.29
CA PHE A 183 18.26 1.99 -6.95
C PHE A 183 17.53 2.21 -5.62
N ALA A 184 16.63 1.28 -5.21
CA ALA A 184 15.89 1.35 -3.95
C ALA A 184 16.76 1.01 -2.74
#